data_8600687b35519a520ab4cee3760b88fe
#
_entry.id   8600687b35519a520ab4cee3760b88fe
#
_cell.length_a   1.000
_cell.length_b   1.000
_cell.length_c   1.000
_cell.angle_alpha   90.00
_cell.angle_beta   90.00
_cell.angle_gamma   90.00
#
_symmetry.space_group_name_H-M   'P 1'
#
loop_
_entity.id
_entity.type
_entity.pdbx_description
1 polymer ?
#
loop_
_entity_poly.entity_id
_entity_poly.type
_entity_poly.pdbx_seq_one_letter_code
_entity_poly.pdbx_strand_id
1 'polypeptide(L)'
;ELGRLDALMKHVGELVVSRNRLTDLASRRDDAELAGVAERIARLVSEVQGEVLLARMSPVAEVFDRFPRVVRDLARELGKQARFESEGGEIELDRAVLDEIGDPLLHLIRNAVDHGLEPPDERAARGKPAEGHVRVSAARERNTVVIRVADDGRGVDRAAMLGRGKRDGLVDAGVEALTDDLLLKVLARPGFSTASAVSGVSGRGVGVDVALTRARALGGTLTVTSEAGVGTTFTLRVPLTLAIVRALLTGVGDERYAVPIAYVAETVDFDLRHVTAVRDREALVVRDRAIPTVHLRRLVELDGEHPARRPGVILEVGERKAALIVDRLLGQQDIVVEPFEAPRGMPTFFGGATILADGAPALILDAAALV
;
A
#
# COMPACT_ATOMS: atom_id res chain seq x y z
N GLU A 1 -4.16 -7.15 28.82
CA GLU A 1 -4.75 -5.83 28.49
C GLU A 1 -4.89 -5.64 26.97
N LEU A 2 -3.90 -6.00 26.17
CA LEU A 2 -3.92 -5.88 24.71
C LEU A 2 -5.10 -6.63 24.04
N GLY A 3 -5.34 -7.89 24.38
CA GLY A 3 -6.46 -8.64 23.82
C GLY A 3 -7.86 -8.07 24.13
N ARG A 4 -7.97 -7.22 25.17
CA ARG A 4 -9.22 -6.50 25.46
C ARG A 4 -9.40 -5.31 24.53
N LEU A 5 -8.32 -4.59 24.15
CA LEU A 5 -8.37 -3.51 23.18
C LEU A 5 -8.70 -4.02 21.78
N ASP A 6 -8.14 -5.17 21.39
CA ASP A 6 -8.47 -5.81 20.13
C ASP A 6 -9.94 -6.24 20.07
N ALA A 7 -10.48 -6.80 21.16
CA ALA A 7 -11.89 -7.13 21.27
C ALA A 7 -12.79 -5.88 21.20
N LEU A 8 -12.38 -4.77 21.85
CA LEU A 8 -13.09 -3.49 21.76
C LEU A 8 -13.08 -2.94 20.34
N MET A 9 -11.94 -2.98 19.64
CA MET A 9 -11.85 -2.55 18.24
C MET A 9 -12.77 -3.36 17.34
N LYS A 10 -12.86 -4.68 17.54
CA LYS A 10 -13.80 -5.53 16.81
C LYS A 10 -15.25 -5.09 17.05
N HIS A 11 -15.65 -4.87 18.31
CA HIS A 11 -17.01 -4.40 18.62
C HIS A 11 -17.29 -3.00 18.06
N VAL A 12 -16.29 -2.10 18.06
CA VAL A 12 -16.42 -0.78 17.41
C VAL A 12 -16.60 -0.95 15.91
N GLY A 13 -15.89 -1.87 15.26
CA GLY A 13 -16.09 -2.20 13.85
C GLY A 13 -17.51 -2.68 13.56
N GLU A 14 -18.06 -3.58 14.38
CA GLU A 14 -19.45 -4.04 14.28
C GLU A 14 -20.48 -2.90 14.50
N LEU A 15 -20.18 -1.98 15.43
CA LEU A 15 -20.99 -0.78 15.65
C LEU A 15 -20.97 0.17 14.43
N VAL A 16 -19.82 0.37 13.78
CA VAL A 16 -19.70 1.17 12.56
C VAL A 16 -20.52 0.57 11.42
N VAL A 17 -20.45 -0.75 11.24
CA VAL A 17 -21.26 -1.49 10.25
C VAL A 17 -22.76 -1.32 10.54
N SER A 18 -23.17 -1.51 11.81
CA SER A 18 -24.58 -1.35 12.22
C SER A 18 -25.09 0.08 12.07
N ARG A 19 -24.25 1.08 12.38
CA ARG A 19 -24.51 2.50 12.15
C ARG A 19 -24.75 2.79 10.66
N ASN A 20 -23.87 2.30 9.78
CA ASN A 20 -24.02 2.53 8.33
C ASN A 20 -25.33 1.94 7.83
N ARG A 21 -25.70 0.74 8.28
CA ARG A 21 -26.98 0.10 7.96
C ARG A 21 -28.18 0.89 8.47
N LEU A 22 -28.11 1.42 9.71
CA LEU A 22 -29.16 2.26 10.27
C LEU A 22 -29.34 3.55 9.48
N THR A 23 -28.24 4.21 9.10
CA THR A 23 -28.25 5.42 8.28
C THR A 23 -28.87 5.15 6.91
N ASP A 24 -28.52 4.05 6.26
CA ASP A 24 -29.11 3.65 4.97
C ASP A 24 -30.61 3.36 5.10
N LEU A 25 -31.04 2.64 6.14
CA LEU A 25 -32.46 2.38 6.37
C LEU A 25 -33.24 3.65 6.70
N ALA A 26 -32.66 4.59 7.45
CA ALA A 26 -33.26 5.88 7.77
C ALA A 26 -33.42 6.75 6.51
N SER A 27 -32.41 6.77 5.62
CA SER A 27 -32.45 7.55 4.38
C SER A 27 -33.49 7.06 3.38
N ARG A 28 -33.89 5.78 3.45
CA ARG A 28 -34.94 5.19 2.59
C ARG A 28 -36.36 5.43 3.11
N ARG A 29 -36.50 5.92 4.32
CA ARG A 29 -37.80 6.25 4.95
C ARG A 29 -37.88 7.76 5.06
N ASP A 30 -39.01 8.30 4.68
CA ASP A 30 -39.29 9.75 4.82
C ASP A 30 -39.75 10.03 6.26
N ASP A 31 -38.85 9.76 7.23
CA ASP A 31 -39.10 9.91 8.65
C ASP A 31 -37.97 10.74 9.27
N ALA A 32 -38.29 12.01 9.54
CA ALA A 32 -37.31 12.98 10.06
C ALA A 32 -36.83 12.64 11.50
N GLU A 33 -37.69 12.00 12.32
CA GLU A 33 -37.34 11.61 13.68
C GLU A 33 -36.34 10.46 13.66
N LEU A 34 -36.58 9.43 12.84
CA LEU A 34 -35.68 8.32 12.62
C LEU A 34 -34.33 8.78 12.08
N ALA A 35 -34.33 9.70 11.10
CA ALA A 35 -33.09 10.27 10.53
C ALA A 35 -32.29 11.03 11.61
N GLY A 36 -32.96 11.82 12.45
CA GLY A 36 -32.30 12.55 13.55
C GLY A 36 -31.68 11.64 14.60
N VAL A 37 -32.35 10.52 14.94
CA VAL A 37 -31.80 9.50 15.87
C VAL A 37 -30.61 8.78 15.25
N ALA A 38 -30.71 8.37 13.97
CA ALA A 38 -29.63 7.70 13.26
C ALA A 38 -28.38 8.59 13.18
N GLU A 39 -28.53 9.88 12.93
CA GLU A 39 -27.42 10.85 12.89
C GLU A 39 -26.76 11.01 14.27
N ARG A 40 -27.56 11.05 15.34
CA ARG A 40 -27.02 11.10 16.72
C ARG A 40 -26.23 9.85 17.07
N ILE A 41 -26.73 8.66 16.73
CA ILE A 41 -26.02 7.40 16.92
C ILE A 41 -24.73 7.41 16.09
N ALA A 42 -24.75 7.91 14.86
CA ALA A 42 -23.58 8.01 14.01
C ALA A 42 -22.46 8.87 14.66
N ARG A 43 -22.83 9.99 15.28
CA ARG A 43 -21.85 10.82 16.02
C ARG A 43 -21.26 10.09 17.22
N LEU A 44 -22.10 9.49 18.08
CA LEU A 44 -21.66 8.76 19.26
C LEU A 44 -20.73 7.58 18.91
N VAL A 45 -21.07 6.80 17.89
CA VAL A 45 -20.21 5.71 17.42
C VAL A 45 -18.85 6.25 16.94
N SER A 46 -18.82 7.38 16.24
CA SER A 46 -17.57 8.02 15.79
C SER A 46 -16.73 8.54 16.97
N GLU A 47 -17.35 9.09 18.00
CA GLU A 47 -16.67 9.51 19.24
C GLU A 47 -16.06 8.32 19.98
N VAL A 48 -16.84 7.24 20.22
CA VAL A 48 -16.34 6.01 20.85
C VAL A 48 -15.19 5.39 20.03
N GLN A 49 -15.34 5.37 18.72
CA GLN A 49 -14.28 4.90 17.83
C GLN A 49 -12.99 5.70 18.01
N GLY A 50 -13.09 7.05 18.08
CA GLY A 50 -11.94 7.92 18.30
C GLY A 50 -11.24 7.64 19.65
N GLU A 51 -12.00 7.48 20.73
CA GLU A 51 -11.45 7.20 22.06
C GLU A 51 -10.76 5.83 22.15
N VAL A 52 -11.39 4.78 21.59
CA VAL A 52 -10.77 3.44 21.56
C VAL A 52 -9.52 3.42 20.70
N LEU A 53 -9.51 4.20 19.62
CA LEU A 53 -8.36 4.37 18.76
C LEU A 53 -7.19 5.03 19.50
N LEU A 54 -7.45 6.15 20.19
CA LEU A 54 -6.43 6.84 21.00
C LEU A 54 -5.86 5.93 22.09
N ALA A 55 -6.69 5.09 22.71
CA ALA A 55 -6.24 4.12 23.70
C ALA A 55 -5.33 3.00 23.13
N ARG A 56 -5.33 2.80 21.80
CA ARG A 56 -4.50 1.81 21.09
C ARG A 56 -3.23 2.38 20.49
N MET A 57 -3.05 3.69 20.53
CA MET A 57 -1.85 4.34 20.01
C MET A 57 -0.61 3.93 20.81
N SER A 58 0.47 3.66 20.11
CA SER A 58 1.78 3.34 20.67
C SER A 58 2.88 4.14 19.97
N PRO A 59 3.90 4.59 20.69
CA PRO A 59 5.01 5.33 20.08
C PRO A 59 5.82 4.43 19.13
N VAL A 60 6.23 4.98 17.98
CA VAL A 60 7.05 4.23 17.01
C VAL A 60 8.42 3.84 17.57
N ALA A 61 8.85 4.45 18.67
CA ALA A 61 10.04 4.04 19.43
C ALA A 61 10.04 2.55 19.76
N GLU A 62 8.88 1.94 20.06
CA GLU A 62 8.78 0.51 20.35
C GLU A 62 9.34 -0.38 19.22
N VAL A 63 9.26 0.09 17.98
CA VAL A 63 9.83 -0.57 16.81
C VAL A 63 11.27 -0.12 16.58
N PHE A 64 11.58 1.18 16.70
CA PHE A 64 12.88 1.75 16.40
C PHE A 64 13.98 1.29 17.36
N ASP A 65 13.66 1.07 18.64
CA ASP A 65 14.62 0.70 19.69
C ASP A 65 15.33 -0.65 19.43
N ARG A 66 14.78 -1.47 18.54
CA ARG A 66 15.39 -2.75 18.12
C ARG A 66 16.48 -2.58 17.06
N PHE A 67 16.42 -1.52 16.26
CA PHE A 67 17.26 -1.35 15.07
C PHE A 67 18.74 -1.06 15.36
N PRO A 68 19.15 -0.31 16.39
CA PRO A 68 20.56 -0.06 16.69
C PRO A 68 21.37 -1.34 16.85
N ARG A 69 20.80 -2.34 17.53
CA ARG A 69 21.42 -3.64 17.71
C ARG A 69 21.57 -4.39 16.39
N VAL A 70 20.52 -4.40 15.58
CA VAL A 70 20.51 -5.08 14.28
C VAL A 70 21.54 -4.46 13.33
N VAL A 71 21.60 -3.12 13.24
CA VAL A 71 22.59 -2.41 12.40
C VAL A 71 24.00 -2.74 12.81
N ARG A 72 24.31 -2.70 14.11
CA ARG A 72 25.64 -3.02 14.63
C ARG A 72 26.05 -4.45 14.36
N ASP A 73 25.17 -5.43 14.63
CA ASP A 73 25.46 -6.83 14.47
C ASP A 73 25.68 -7.17 12.98
N LEU A 74 24.83 -6.67 12.09
CA LEU A 74 24.94 -6.85 10.65
C LEU A 74 26.19 -6.15 10.07
N ALA A 75 26.48 -4.92 10.49
CA ALA A 75 27.68 -4.22 10.04
C ALA A 75 28.96 -5.00 10.41
N ARG A 76 29.01 -5.56 11.63
CA ARG A 76 30.14 -6.40 12.06
C ARG A 76 30.26 -7.66 11.22
N GLU A 77 29.18 -8.36 10.95
CA GLU A 77 29.14 -9.56 10.10
C GLU A 77 29.67 -9.27 8.69
N LEU A 78 29.35 -8.12 8.13
CA LEU A 78 29.74 -7.70 6.79
C LEU A 78 31.09 -6.95 6.73
N GLY A 79 31.82 -6.82 7.85
CA GLY A 79 33.08 -6.08 7.91
C GLY A 79 32.96 -4.59 7.66
N LYS A 80 31.77 -4.01 7.91
CA LYS A 80 31.46 -2.59 7.72
C LYS A 80 31.43 -1.85 9.07
N GLN A 81 31.52 -0.53 9.00
CA GLN A 81 31.29 0.35 10.15
C GLN A 81 30.02 1.15 9.87
N ALA A 82 29.06 1.09 10.78
CA ALA A 82 27.78 1.77 10.61
C ALA A 82 27.30 2.39 11.93
N ARG A 83 26.89 3.65 11.85
CA ARG A 83 26.20 4.39 12.90
C ARG A 83 24.70 4.41 12.57
N PHE A 84 23.89 4.13 13.59
CA PHE A 84 22.43 4.24 13.49
C PHE A 84 21.94 5.45 14.27
N GLU A 85 20.98 6.16 13.69
CA GLU A 85 20.31 7.31 14.31
C GLU A 85 18.80 7.22 14.09
N SER A 86 18.01 7.54 15.12
CA SER A 86 16.54 7.59 15.01
C SER A 86 16.00 8.92 15.50
N GLU A 87 14.96 9.42 14.83
CA GLU A 87 14.25 10.66 15.16
C GLU A 87 12.74 10.45 15.09
N GLY A 88 11.97 11.21 15.91
CA GLY A 88 10.51 11.14 15.91
C GLY A 88 9.95 9.88 16.56
N GLY A 89 10.71 9.26 17.48
CA GLY A 89 10.26 8.06 18.19
C GLY A 89 8.99 8.26 19.04
N GLU A 90 8.71 9.52 19.42
CA GLU A 90 7.52 9.93 20.16
C GLU A 90 6.23 9.96 19.32
N ILE A 91 6.34 9.88 18.00
CA ILE A 91 5.17 9.85 17.12
C ILE A 91 4.36 8.57 17.41
N GLU A 92 3.08 8.76 17.65
CA GLU A 92 2.15 7.68 17.94
C GLU A 92 1.50 7.13 16.68
N LEU A 93 1.35 5.82 16.63
CA LEU A 93 0.75 5.06 15.54
C LEU A 93 -0.08 3.92 16.13
N ASP A 94 -1.15 3.54 15.43
CA ASP A 94 -1.95 2.38 15.85
C ASP A 94 -1.07 1.12 15.98
N ARG A 95 -1.25 0.38 17.06
CA ARG A 95 -0.46 -0.80 17.39
C ARG A 95 -0.45 -1.83 16.27
N ALA A 96 -1.60 -2.08 15.63
CA ALA A 96 -1.65 -3.04 14.54
C ALA A 96 -0.88 -2.57 13.30
N VAL A 97 -0.85 -1.27 13.04
CA VAL A 97 -0.01 -0.71 11.98
C VAL A 97 1.47 -0.84 12.33
N LEU A 98 1.85 -0.58 13.60
CA LEU A 98 3.22 -0.76 14.09
C LEU A 98 3.71 -2.21 13.93
N ASP A 99 2.88 -3.18 14.30
CA ASP A 99 3.23 -4.60 14.20
C ASP A 99 3.44 -5.01 12.72
N GLU A 100 2.66 -4.46 11.79
CA GLU A 100 2.77 -4.75 10.35
C GLU A 100 3.96 -4.07 9.66
N ILE A 101 4.42 -2.89 10.13
CA ILE A 101 5.53 -2.17 9.52
C ILE A 101 6.90 -2.57 10.07
N GLY A 102 6.96 -3.24 11.22
CA GLY A 102 8.21 -3.58 11.89
C GLY A 102 9.17 -4.40 11.02
N ASP A 103 8.69 -5.47 10.42
CA ASP A 103 9.46 -6.34 9.53
C ASP A 103 9.84 -5.65 8.20
N PRO A 104 8.94 -4.94 7.49
CA PRO A 104 9.29 -4.08 6.38
C PRO A 104 10.44 -3.10 6.66
N LEU A 105 10.36 -2.36 7.77
CA LEU A 105 11.41 -1.41 8.16
C LEU A 105 12.74 -2.11 8.43
N LEU A 106 12.71 -3.23 9.16
CA LEU A 106 13.90 -4.04 9.41
C LEU A 106 14.56 -4.47 8.11
N HIS A 107 13.76 -4.85 7.10
CA HIS A 107 14.29 -5.23 5.80
C HIS A 107 14.94 -4.06 5.06
N LEU A 108 14.29 -2.87 5.05
CA LEU A 108 14.88 -1.67 4.44
C LEU A 108 16.19 -1.28 5.10
N ILE A 109 16.28 -1.41 6.44
CA ILE A 109 17.53 -1.18 7.20
C ILE A 109 18.60 -2.21 6.83
N ARG A 110 18.25 -3.49 6.68
CA ARG A 110 19.19 -4.51 6.19
C ARG A 110 19.73 -4.16 4.81
N ASN A 111 18.87 -3.72 3.90
CA ASN A 111 19.30 -3.30 2.57
C ASN A 111 20.24 -2.09 2.62
N ALA A 112 19.99 -1.13 3.50
CA ALA A 112 20.86 0.01 3.72
C ALA A 112 22.26 -0.44 4.16
N VAL A 113 22.36 -1.34 5.16
CA VAL A 113 23.66 -1.82 5.65
C VAL A 113 24.33 -2.75 4.66
N ASP A 114 23.61 -3.72 4.07
CA ASP A 114 24.19 -4.76 3.21
C ASP A 114 24.56 -4.20 1.83
N HIS A 115 23.64 -3.57 1.17
CA HIS A 115 23.79 -3.11 -0.22
C HIS A 115 24.10 -1.62 -0.35
N GLY A 116 23.61 -0.80 0.59
CA GLY A 116 23.79 0.66 0.59
C GLY A 116 25.22 1.02 1.00
N LEU A 117 25.60 0.75 2.25
CA LEU A 117 26.89 1.15 2.79
C LEU A 117 28.05 0.41 2.11
N GLU A 118 29.13 1.14 1.86
CA GLU A 118 30.42 0.58 1.39
C GLU A 118 31.29 0.14 2.58
N PRO A 119 32.24 -0.80 2.37
CA PRO A 119 33.30 -1.08 3.32
C PRO A 119 34.14 0.18 3.62
N PRO A 120 34.81 0.28 4.81
CA PRO A 120 35.55 1.45 5.22
C PRO A 120 36.57 1.94 4.20
N ASP A 121 37.32 1.01 3.60
CA ASP A 121 38.38 1.32 2.61
C ASP A 121 37.78 1.92 1.32
N GLU A 122 36.63 1.41 0.86
CA GLU A 122 35.94 1.93 -0.31
C GLU A 122 35.37 3.32 -0.03
N ARG A 123 34.83 3.56 1.19
CA ARG A 123 34.35 4.88 1.62
C ARG A 123 35.48 5.90 1.65
N ALA A 124 36.60 5.54 2.24
CA ALA A 124 37.79 6.39 2.31
C ALA A 124 38.30 6.77 0.90
N ALA A 125 38.36 5.79 -0.01
CA ALA A 125 38.74 6.03 -1.42
C ALA A 125 37.81 7.01 -2.15
N ARG A 126 36.56 7.15 -1.70
CA ARG A 126 35.57 8.09 -2.22
C ARG A 126 35.47 9.41 -1.42
N GLY A 127 36.36 9.62 -0.45
CA GLY A 127 36.36 10.80 0.41
C GLY A 127 35.21 10.85 1.43
N LYS A 128 34.56 9.73 1.71
CA LYS A 128 33.53 9.61 2.75
C LYS A 128 34.15 9.20 4.10
N PRO A 129 33.51 9.51 5.24
CA PRO A 129 33.88 8.95 6.54
C PRO A 129 33.89 7.43 6.50
N ALA A 130 34.84 6.78 7.21
CA ALA A 130 34.94 5.32 7.27
C ALA A 130 33.63 4.67 7.83
N GLU A 131 33.00 5.35 8.79
CA GLU A 131 31.72 4.94 9.35
C GLU A 131 30.58 5.45 8.47
N GLY A 132 29.72 4.53 7.98
CA GLY A 132 28.51 4.86 7.24
C GLY A 132 27.37 5.21 8.18
N HIS A 133 26.38 5.94 7.68
CA HIS A 133 25.25 6.42 8.47
C HIS A 133 23.94 5.84 7.95
N VAL A 134 23.16 5.23 8.87
CA VAL A 134 21.78 4.79 8.62
C VAL A 134 20.86 5.57 9.55
N ARG A 135 19.93 6.31 8.99
CA ARG A 135 18.97 7.13 9.73
C ARG A 135 17.55 6.62 9.51
N VAL A 136 16.81 6.50 10.60
CA VAL A 136 15.35 6.26 10.56
C VAL A 136 14.65 7.45 11.19
N SER A 137 13.67 8.02 10.51
CA SER A 137 12.90 9.14 11.07
C SER A 137 11.41 8.94 10.87
N ALA A 138 10.60 9.35 11.86
CA ALA A 138 9.16 9.41 11.76
C ALA A 138 8.68 10.86 11.89
N ALA A 139 7.68 11.22 11.12
CA ALA A 139 7.00 12.51 11.21
C ALA A 139 5.51 12.34 10.92
N ARG A 140 4.68 13.10 11.61
CA ARG A 140 3.23 13.12 11.35
C ARG A 140 2.92 14.16 10.28
N GLU A 141 2.28 13.73 9.19
CA GLU A 141 1.77 14.58 8.12
C GLU A 141 0.24 14.44 8.05
N ARG A 142 -0.50 15.33 8.72
CA ARG A 142 -1.98 15.29 8.84
C ARG A 142 -2.48 13.95 9.42
N ASN A 143 -3.09 13.10 8.58
CA ASN A 143 -3.65 11.79 8.94
C ASN A 143 -2.73 10.61 8.59
N THR A 144 -1.48 10.88 8.25
CA THR A 144 -0.48 9.87 7.92
C THR A 144 0.75 10.03 8.77
N VAL A 145 1.47 8.94 8.98
CA VAL A 145 2.84 8.93 9.50
C VAL A 145 3.77 8.62 8.35
N VAL A 146 4.78 9.45 8.20
CA VAL A 146 5.83 9.29 7.20
C VAL A 146 7.08 8.78 7.90
N ILE A 147 7.50 7.57 7.55
CA ILE A 147 8.72 6.95 8.08
C ILE A 147 9.75 6.92 6.95
N ARG A 148 10.95 7.44 7.20
CA ARG A 148 12.06 7.44 6.25
C ARG A 148 13.18 6.57 6.77
N VAL A 149 13.71 5.71 5.89
CA VAL A 149 14.93 4.93 6.11
C VAL A 149 15.95 5.43 5.10
N ALA A 150 17.00 6.08 5.56
CA ALA A 150 18.02 6.69 4.72
C ALA A 150 19.40 6.12 5.04
N ASP A 151 20.22 5.92 4.02
CA ASP A 151 21.66 5.62 4.12
C ASP A 151 22.48 6.64 3.32
N ASP A 152 23.75 6.82 3.72
CA ASP A 152 24.76 7.63 3.04
C ASP A 152 25.70 6.77 2.20
N GLY A 153 25.23 5.61 1.75
CA GLY A 153 26.01 4.63 1.02
C GLY A 153 26.25 4.98 -0.44
N ARG A 154 26.51 3.95 -1.24
CA ARG A 154 26.85 4.10 -2.67
C ARG A 154 25.70 4.59 -3.54
N GLY A 155 24.47 4.59 -3.03
CA GLY A 155 23.26 4.82 -3.82
C GLY A 155 23.03 3.72 -4.86
N VAL A 156 22.04 3.92 -5.72
CA VAL A 156 21.67 2.97 -6.78
C VAL A 156 22.22 3.47 -8.12
N ASP A 157 22.93 2.60 -8.82
CA ASP A 157 23.33 2.83 -10.20
C ASP A 157 22.10 2.69 -11.11
N ARG A 158 21.50 3.83 -11.47
CA ARG A 158 20.28 3.90 -12.28
C ARG A 158 20.51 3.33 -13.69
N ALA A 159 21.71 3.48 -14.27
CA ALA A 159 22.02 2.96 -15.60
C ALA A 159 22.07 1.44 -15.62
N ALA A 160 22.75 0.84 -14.62
CA ALA A 160 22.79 -0.62 -14.44
C ALA A 160 21.38 -1.18 -14.18
N MET A 161 20.56 -0.49 -13.34
CA MET A 161 19.20 -0.88 -13.05
C MET A 161 18.28 -0.77 -14.26
N LEU A 162 18.42 0.29 -15.08
CA LEU A 162 17.68 0.44 -16.32
C LEU A 162 17.98 -0.71 -17.29
N GLY A 163 19.26 -1.04 -17.46
CA GLY A 163 19.68 -2.15 -18.31
C GLY A 163 19.09 -3.50 -17.85
N ARG A 164 19.04 -3.73 -16.53
CA ARG A 164 18.44 -4.93 -15.95
C ARG A 164 16.91 -4.92 -16.10
N GLY A 165 16.25 -3.78 -15.80
CA GLY A 165 14.80 -3.64 -15.96
C GLY A 165 14.31 -3.88 -17.39
N LYS A 166 15.09 -3.43 -18.40
CA LYS A 166 14.80 -3.71 -19.82
C LYS A 166 14.95 -5.17 -20.17
N ARG A 167 16.04 -5.83 -19.75
CA ARG A 167 16.25 -7.28 -19.96
C ARG A 167 15.14 -8.13 -19.35
N ASP A 168 14.67 -7.71 -18.18
CA ASP A 168 13.65 -8.43 -17.41
C ASP A 168 12.22 -8.08 -17.86
N GLY A 169 12.03 -7.22 -18.88
CA GLY A 169 10.73 -6.80 -19.39
C GLY A 169 9.91 -5.92 -18.42
N LEU A 170 10.55 -5.35 -17.39
CA LEU A 170 9.90 -4.48 -16.39
C LEU A 170 9.86 -3.01 -16.83
N VAL A 171 10.73 -2.64 -17.76
CA VAL A 171 10.87 -1.30 -18.29
C VAL A 171 10.88 -1.39 -19.81
N ASP A 172 10.08 -0.57 -20.47
CA ASP A 172 10.01 -0.54 -21.93
C ASP A 172 11.36 -0.19 -22.56
N ALA A 173 11.65 -0.77 -23.73
CA ALA A 173 12.93 -0.58 -24.43
C ALA A 173 13.21 0.90 -24.77
N GLY A 174 12.16 1.71 -25.00
CA GLY A 174 12.24 3.13 -25.33
C GLY A 174 12.49 4.06 -24.14
N VAL A 175 12.50 3.57 -22.90
CA VAL A 175 12.77 4.41 -21.72
C VAL A 175 14.27 4.74 -21.67
N GLU A 176 14.63 6.02 -21.64
CA GLU A 176 16.03 6.48 -21.62
C GLU A 176 16.57 6.68 -20.20
N ALA A 177 15.71 7.02 -19.24
CA ALA A 177 16.09 7.26 -17.84
C ALA A 177 15.15 6.56 -16.87
N LEU A 178 15.71 6.06 -15.75
CA LEU A 178 14.95 5.40 -14.70
C LEU A 178 14.44 6.46 -13.71
N THR A 179 13.12 6.68 -13.71
CA THR A 179 12.45 7.50 -12.67
C THR A 179 12.43 6.78 -11.35
N ASP A 180 12.12 7.47 -10.24
CA ASP A 180 12.03 6.87 -8.90
C ASP A 180 10.95 5.77 -8.85
N ASP A 181 9.82 5.96 -9.53
CA ASP A 181 8.75 4.96 -9.60
C ASP A 181 9.18 3.70 -10.36
N LEU A 182 9.88 3.88 -11.47
CA LEU A 182 10.44 2.75 -12.23
C LEU A 182 11.56 2.06 -11.44
N LEU A 183 12.38 2.83 -10.71
CA LEU A 183 13.40 2.27 -9.82
C LEU A 183 12.76 1.40 -8.75
N LEU A 184 11.73 1.90 -8.06
CA LEU A 184 11.00 1.10 -7.07
C LEU A 184 10.41 -0.17 -7.68
N LYS A 185 9.81 -0.08 -8.87
CA LYS A 185 9.26 -1.24 -9.59
C LYS A 185 10.31 -2.30 -9.90
N VAL A 186 11.53 -1.89 -10.26
CA VAL A 186 12.65 -2.80 -10.51
C VAL A 186 13.16 -3.41 -9.21
N LEU A 187 13.32 -2.62 -8.13
CA LEU A 187 13.79 -3.08 -6.82
C LEU A 187 12.78 -4.00 -6.12
N ALA A 188 11.48 -3.79 -6.33
CA ALA A 188 10.41 -4.57 -5.73
C ALA A 188 10.06 -5.85 -6.51
N ARG A 189 10.86 -6.25 -7.50
CA ARG A 189 10.64 -7.52 -8.20
C ARG A 189 10.98 -8.70 -7.30
N PRO A 190 10.08 -9.71 -7.16
CA PRO A 190 10.41 -10.93 -6.43
C PRO A 190 11.67 -11.60 -6.97
N GLY A 191 12.61 -11.95 -6.08
CA GLY A 191 13.89 -12.56 -6.47
C GLY A 191 14.94 -11.58 -7.00
N PHE A 192 14.71 -10.26 -6.91
CA PHE A 192 15.69 -9.25 -7.29
C PHE A 192 16.85 -9.14 -6.29
N SER A 193 16.65 -9.56 -5.04
CA SER A 193 17.69 -9.59 -4.04
C SER A 193 18.86 -10.47 -4.53
N THR A 194 20.05 -9.88 -4.65
CA THR A 194 21.29 -10.51 -5.11
C THR A 194 21.87 -11.49 -4.08
N ALA A 195 21.19 -11.73 -2.97
CA ALA A 195 21.61 -12.70 -1.97
C ALA A 195 21.45 -14.13 -2.49
N SER A 196 22.49 -14.66 -3.10
CA SER A 196 22.68 -16.07 -3.42
C SER A 196 22.95 -16.96 -2.18
N ALA A 197 22.81 -16.42 -0.97
CA ALA A 197 22.94 -17.16 0.27
C ALA A 197 21.64 -17.04 1.08
N VAL A 198 20.85 -18.12 1.08
CA VAL A 198 19.81 -18.37 2.06
C VAL A 198 20.50 -18.48 3.43
N SER A 199 20.68 -17.35 4.14
CA SER A 199 21.03 -17.37 5.55
C SER A 199 19.81 -17.92 6.32
N GLY A 200 20.02 -19.06 6.98
CA GLY A 200 19.02 -19.97 7.54
C GLY A 200 18.17 -19.46 8.72
N VAL A 201 17.79 -18.17 8.79
CA VAL A 201 16.99 -17.61 9.89
C VAL A 201 15.66 -17.01 9.43
N SER A 202 15.43 -16.84 8.12
CA SER A 202 14.11 -16.46 7.59
C SER A 202 13.88 -17.18 6.27
N GLY A 203 13.16 -18.27 6.30
CA GLY A 203 12.80 -19.12 5.15
C GLY A 203 11.86 -18.49 4.13
N ARG A 204 11.77 -17.18 4.03
CA ARG A 204 11.03 -16.41 3.03
C ARG A 204 11.95 -15.32 2.52
N GLY A 205 12.25 -15.31 1.21
CA GLY A 205 13.03 -14.26 0.55
C GLY A 205 12.31 -12.91 0.73
N VAL A 206 12.67 -12.19 1.80
CA VAL A 206 12.07 -10.90 2.14
C VAL A 206 12.80 -9.83 1.35
N GLY A 207 12.12 -9.14 0.44
CA GLY A 207 12.64 -8.09 -0.44
C GLY A 207 11.90 -6.75 -0.26
N VAL A 208 12.28 -5.74 -1.03
CA VAL A 208 11.55 -4.47 -1.14
C VAL A 208 10.08 -4.71 -1.57
N ASP A 209 9.82 -5.81 -2.28
CA ASP A 209 8.49 -6.30 -2.66
C ASP A 209 7.58 -6.52 -1.44
N VAL A 210 8.10 -7.11 -0.37
CA VAL A 210 7.33 -7.31 0.87
C VAL A 210 7.02 -5.97 1.54
N ALA A 211 7.99 -5.05 1.60
CA ALA A 211 7.75 -3.72 2.17
C ALA A 211 6.68 -2.95 1.36
N LEU A 212 6.73 -3.03 0.03
CA LEU A 212 5.74 -2.41 -0.85
C LEU A 212 4.35 -3.04 -0.68
N THR A 213 4.28 -4.37 -0.61
CA THR A 213 3.02 -5.10 -0.43
C THR A 213 2.37 -4.78 0.92
N ARG A 214 3.16 -4.74 2.01
CA ARG A 214 2.64 -4.38 3.34
C ARG A 214 2.22 -2.92 3.41
N ALA A 215 2.98 -1.99 2.82
CA ALA A 215 2.58 -0.59 2.73
C ALA A 215 1.21 -0.45 2.06
N ARG A 216 1.01 -1.13 0.92
CA ARG A 216 -0.26 -1.13 0.18
C ARG A 216 -1.42 -1.76 0.97
N ALA A 217 -1.17 -2.89 1.62
CA ALA A 217 -2.17 -3.57 2.46
C ALA A 217 -2.67 -2.67 3.62
N LEU A 218 -1.82 -1.78 4.11
CA LEU A 218 -2.17 -0.77 5.12
C LEU A 218 -2.83 0.49 4.52
N GLY A 219 -3.08 0.54 3.20
CA GLY A 219 -3.56 1.75 2.52
C GLY A 219 -2.51 2.86 2.43
N GLY A 220 -1.24 2.50 2.61
CA GLY A 220 -0.10 3.40 2.55
C GLY A 220 0.64 3.34 1.21
N THR A 221 1.78 4.03 1.15
CA THR A 221 2.65 4.06 -0.03
C THR A 221 4.11 3.90 0.38
N LEU A 222 4.91 3.28 -0.51
CA LEU A 222 6.36 3.23 -0.41
C LEU A 222 6.96 3.92 -1.63
N THR A 223 7.91 4.83 -1.42
CA THR A 223 8.68 5.48 -2.48
C THR A 223 10.17 5.36 -2.20
N VAL A 224 10.99 5.50 -3.23
CA VAL A 224 12.45 5.48 -3.12
C VAL A 224 13.05 6.68 -3.86
N THR A 225 14.00 7.34 -3.24
CA THR A 225 14.88 8.30 -3.90
C THR A 225 16.31 7.84 -3.72
N SER A 226 17.12 7.87 -4.77
CA SER A 226 18.51 7.43 -4.69
C SER A 226 19.38 8.20 -5.66
N GLU A 227 20.57 8.58 -5.18
CA GLU A 227 21.59 9.26 -5.94
C GLU A 227 22.93 8.51 -5.80
N ALA A 228 23.54 8.20 -6.93
CA ALA A 228 24.79 7.45 -6.97
C ALA A 228 25.92 8.21 -6.25
N GLY A 229 26.59 7.55 -5.33
CA GLY A 229 27.64 8.11 -4.49
C GLY A 229 27.16 8.92 -3.28
N VAL A 230 25.85 9.23 -3.18
CA VAL A 230 25.26 10.01 -2.07
C VAL A 230 24.54 9.11 -1.09
N GLY A 231 23.63 8.24 -1.58
CA GLY A 231 22.88 7.31 -0.75
C GLY A 231 21.48 6.99 -1.27
N THR A 232 20.69 6.31 -0.43
CA THR A 232 19.31 5.92 -0.76
C THR A 232 18.38 6.28 0.40
N THR A 233 17.17 6.73 0.07
CA THR A 233 16.11 6.99 1.04
C THR A 233 14.84 6.28 0.60
N PHE A 234 14.35 5.37 1.42
CA PHE A 234 13.00 4.82 1.31
C PHE A 234 12.05 5.63 2.18
N THR A 235 10.91 6.01 1.64
CA THR A 235 9.87 6.74 2.36
C THR A 235 8.59 5.91 2.37
N LEU A 236 8.24 5.44 3.56
CA LEU A 236 6.99 4.72 3.85
C LEU A 236 5.97 5.71 4.42
N ARG A 237 4.82 5.84 3.78
CA ARG A 237 3.68 6.59 4.30
C ARG A 237 2.59 5.61 4.68
N VAL A 238 2.14 5.67 5.92
CA VAL A 238 1.04 4.84 6.43
C VAL A 238 -0.01 5.71 7.11
N PRO A 239 -1.30 5.34 7.09
CA PRO A 239 -2.32 6.02 7.86
C PRO A 239 -2.06 5.82 9.36
N LEU A 240 -2.54 6.75 10.20
CA LEU A 240 -2.41 6.68 11.67
C LEU A 240 -3.06 5.42 12.28
N THR A 241 -4.02 4.83 11.58
CA THR A 241 -4.89 3.76 12.06
C THR A 241 -5.05 2.71 10.99
N LEU A 242 -5.46 1.49 11.34
CA LEU A 242 -5.98 0.56 10.34
C LEU A 242 -7.05 1.29 9.53
N ALA A 243 -6.80 1.42 8.25
CA ALA A 243 -7.56 2.31 7.41
C ALA A 243 -9.03 1.90 7.33
N ILE A 244 -9.91 2.71 7.93
CA ILE A 244 -11.27 2.76 7.38
C ILE A 244 -11.12 3.49 6.06
N VAL A 245 -11.17 2.74 4.99
CA VAL A 245 -11.06 3.26 3.64
C VAL A 245 -12.46 3.44 3.08
N ARG A 246 -12.75 4.64 2.62
CA ARG A 246 -13.97 4.84 1.83
C ARG A 246 -13.78 4.16 0.48
N ALA A 247 -14.64 3.20 0.16
CA ALA A 247 -14.54 2.43 -1.06
C ALA A 247 -15.82 2.56 -1.90
N LEU A 248 -15.63 2.55 -3.21
CA LEU A 248 -16.70 2.31 -4.17
C LEU A 248 -16.90 0.80 -4.30
N LEU A 249 -18.06 0.31 -3.91
CA LEU A 249 -18.42 -1.09 -4.07
C LEU A 249 -18.87 -1.35 -5.50
N THR A 250 -18.30 -2.40 -6.09
CA THR A 250 -18.60 -2.86 -7.44
C THR A 250 -19.01 -4.33 -7.42
N GLY A 251 -19.82 -4.74 -8.38
CA GLY A 251 -20.24 -6.13 -8.54
C GLY A 251 -19.83 -6.69 -9.89
N VAL A 252 -19.39 -7.95 -9.89
CA VAL A 252 -19.15 -8.76 -11.09
C VAL A 252 -19.76 -10.12 -10.86
N GLY A 253 -20.80 -10.49 -11.64
CA GLY A 253 -21.62 -11.63 -11.30
C GLY A 253 -22.27 -11.45 -9.93
N ASP A 254 -22.14 -12.44 -9.05
CA ASP A 254 -22.61 -12.38 -7.67
C ASP A 254 -21.53 -11.89 -6.69
N GLU A 255 -20.30 -11.75 -7.16
CA GLU A 255 -19.14 -11.33 -6.36
C GLU A 255 -19.10 -9.81 -6.19
N ARG A 256 -18.54 -9.37 -5.05
CA ARG A 256 -18.40 -7.96 -4.68
C ARG A 256 -16.94 -7.59 -4.48
N TYR A 257 -16.58 -6.42 -5.00
CA TYR A 257 -15.24 -5.88 -4.94
C TYR A 257 -15.28 -4.44 -4.42
N ALA A 258 -14.29 -4.07 -3.64
CA ALA A 258 -14.14 -2.72 -3.11
C ALA A 258 -12.98 -2.00 -3.80
N VAL A 259 -13.25 -0.84 -4.37
CA VAL A 259 -12.26 0.05 -4.99
C VAL A 259 -12.05 1.25 -4.07
N PRO A 260 -10.86 1.46 -3.49
CA PRO A 260 -10.61 2.63 -2.64
C PRO A 260 -10.89 3.93 -3.39
N ILE A 261 -11.73 4.80 -2.80
CA ILE A 261 -12.22 6.02 -3.48
C ILE A 261 -11.09 7.00 -3.81
N ALA A 262 -9.99 6.94 -3.07
CA ALA A 262 -8.80 7.77 -3.31
C ALA A 262 -8.20 7.59 -4.71
N TYR A 263 -8.47 6.46 -5.36
CA TYR A 263 -8.01 6.15 -6.72
C TYR A 263 -9.11 6.27 -7.77
N VAL A 264 -10.34 6.61 -7.38
CA VAL A 264 -11.47 6.77 -8.31
C VAL A 264 -11.56 8.23 -8.75
N ALA A 265 -11.24 8.50 -10.00
CA ALA A 265 -11.38 9.84 -10.57
C ALA A 265 -12.84 10.16 -10.89
N GLU A 266 -13.52 9.25 -11.56
CA GLU A 266 -14.93 9.36 -11.90
C GLU A 266 -15.52 7.98 -12.26
N THR A 267 -16.84 7.90 -12.29
CA THR A 267 -17.56 6.75 -12.83
C THR A 267 -18.28 7.15 -14.10
N VAL A 268 -18.25 6.29 -15.10
CA VAL A 268 -18.88 6.52 -16.40
C VAL A 268 -19.79 5.35 -16.74
N ASP A 269 -20.97 5.63 -17.25
CA ASP A 269 -21.84 4.61 -17.83
C ASP A 269 -21.62 4.62 -19.35
N PHE A 270 -21.23 3.50 -19.93
CA PHE A 270 -20.88 3.42 -21.34
C PHE A 270 -21.50 2.20 -22.02
N ASP A 271 -21.74 2.36 -23.32
CA ASP A 271 -22.08 1.28 -24.22
C ASP A 271 -20.79 0.77 -24.88
N LEU A 272 -20.70 -0.53 -25.18
CA LEU A 272 -19.57 -1.14 -25.87
C LEU A 272 -19.18 -0.45 -27.18
N ARG A 273 -20.09 0.35 -27.79
CA ARG A 273 -19.81 1.18 -28.97
C ARG A 273 -18.80 2.29 -28.73
N HIS A 274 -18.54 2.67 -27.47
CA HIS A 274 -17.54 3.68 -27.09
C HIS A 274 -16.17 3.08 -26.81
N VAL A 275 -16.03 1.75 -26.95
CA VAL A 275 -14.74 1.07 -26.81
C VAL A 275 -14.08 1.02 -28.19
N THR A 276 -12.86 1.51 -28.27
CA THR A 276 -12.05 1.48 -29.48
C THR A 276 -10.80 0.63 -29.25
N ALA A 277 -10.27 0.04 -30.31
CA ALA A 277 -8.99 -0.67 -30.22
C ALA A 277 -7.84 0.28 -30.53
N VAL A 278 -6.88 0.42 -29.61
CA VAL A 278 -5.66 1.19 -29.80
C VAL A 278 -4.48 0.22 -29.62
N ARG A 279 -3.75 -0.09 -30.69
CA ARG A 279 -2.58 -1.01 -30.68
C ARG A 279 -2.89 -2.33 -29.96
N ASP A 280 -3.91 -3.05 -30.39
CA ASP A 280 -4.37 -4.34 -29.83
C ASP A 280 -4.85 -4.33 -28.37
N ARG A 281 -5.07 -3.14 -27.80
CA ARG A 281 -5.69 -2.97 -26.49
C ARG A 281 -7.01 -2.24 -26.61
N GLU A 282 -8.00 -2.70 -25.86
CA GLU A 282 -9.28 -2.00 -25.74
C GLU A 282 -9.09 -0.70 -24.94
N ALA A 283 -9.67 0.39 -25.42
CA ALA A 283 -9.68 1.68 -24.74
C ALA A 283 -11.05 2.31 -24.77
N LEU A 284 -11.44 2.91 -23.67
CA LEU A 284 -12.66 3.70 -23.54
C LEU A 284 -12.36 5.17 -23.86
N VAL A 285 -13.12 5.78 -24.75
CA VAL A 285 -12.98 7.21 -25.05
C VAL A 285 -13.82 8.00 -24.07
N VAL A 286 -13.17 8.76 -23.17
CA VAL A 286 -13.80 9.64 -22.20
C VAL A 286 -13.27 11.05 -22.42
N ARG A 287 -14.17 12.01 -22.73
CA ARG A 287 -13.81 13.43 -22.98
C ARG A 287 -12.59 13.58 -23.93
N ASP A 288 -12.66 12.90 -25.08
CA ASP A 288 -11.61 12.91 -26.12
C ASP A 288 -10.26 12.31 -25.73
N ARG A 289 -10.20 11.55 -24.61
CA ARG A 289 -9.03 10.80 -24.19
C ARG A 289 -9.30 9.31 -24.26
N ALA A 290 -8.41 8.56 -24.89
CA ALA A 290 -8.44 7.11 -24.89
C ALA A 290 -7.81 6.57 -23.60
N ILE A 291 -8.62 5.94 -22.75
CA ILE A 291 -8.19 5.34 -21.47
C ILE A 291 -8.19 3.83 -21.64
N PRO A 292 -7.07 3.13 -21.39
CA PRO A 292 -7.01 1.67 -21.47
C PRO A 292 -8.09 1.01 -20.59
N THR A 293 -8.76 -0.02 -21.10
CA THR A 293 -9.79 -0.75 -20.34
C THR A 293 -9.22 -1.98 -19.65
N VAL A 294 -9.70 -2.23 -18.45
CA VAL A 294 -9.44 -3.43 -17.65
C VAL A 294 -10.78 -4.06 -17.30
N HIS A 295 -11.05 -5.24 -17.82
CA HIS A 295 -12.29 -5.96 -17.55
C HIS A 295 -12.14 -6.80 -16.29
N LEU A 296 -12.77 -6.40 -15.18
CA LEU A 296 -12.65 -7.12 -13.91
C LEU A 296 -13.13 -8.57 -14.04
N ARG A 297 -14.22 -8.82 -14.76
CA ARG A 297 -14.75 -10.16 -15.01
C ARG A 297 -13.72 -11.09 -15.67
N ARG A 298 -12.94 -10.58 -16.65
CA ARG A 298 -11.86 -11.36 -17.29
C ARG A 298 -10.70 -11.62 -16.33
N LEU A 299 -10.36 -10.62 -15.49
CA LEU A 299 -9.27 -10.75 -14.51
C LEU A 299 -9.56 -11.77 -13.42
N VAL A 300 -10.83 -11.90 -13.01
CA VAL A 300 -11.27 -12.87 -11.99
C VAL A 300 -11.79 -14.18 -12.59
N GLU A 301 -11.63 -14.36 -13.91
CA GLU A 301 -11.99 -15.57 -14.64
C GLU A 301 -13.46 -16.02 -14.43
N LEU A 302 -14.38 -15.06 -14.30
CA LEU A 302 -15.80 -15.37 -14.16
C LEU A 302 -16.47 -15.47 -15.53
N ASP A 303 -17.04 -16.65 -15.82
CA ASP A 303 -17.86 -16.89 -16.98
C ASP A 303 -19.25 -16.23 -16.86
N GLY A 304 -19.91 -15.99 -17.97
CA GLY A 304 -21.30 -15.54 -18.03
C GLY A 304 -21.55 -14.42 -19.02
N GLU A 305 -22.84 -14.15 -19.24
CA GLU A 305 -23.29 -13.08 -20.14
C GLU A 305 -22.93 -11.70 -19.58
N HIS A 306 -22.57 -10.85 -20.48
CA HIS A 306 -22.21 -9.47 -20.16
C HIS A 306 -23.42 -8.55 -20.36
N PRO A 307 -23.77 -7.68 -19.40
CA PRO A 307 -24.79 -6.66 -19.63
C PRO A 307 -24.40 -5.76 -20.82
N ALA A 308 -25.36 -5.37 -21.63
CA ALA A 308 -25.13 -4.51 -22.80
C ALA A 308 -24.61 -3.11 -22.40
N ARG A 309 -25.03 -2.63 -21.26
CA ARG A 309 -24.58 -1.38 -20.63
C ARG A 309 -23.79 -1.71 -19.40
N ARG A 310 -22.62 -1.10 -19.24
CA ARG A 310 -21.71 -1.37 -18.13
C ARG A 310 -21.17 -0.07 -17.55
N PRO A 311 -21.06 0.00 -16.24
CA PRO A 311 -20.31 1.08 -15.62
C PRO A 311 -18.81 0.83 -15.74
N GLY A 312 -18.07 1.91 -16.01
CA GLY A 312 -16.63 1.99 -15.93
C GLY A 312 -16.21 2.86 -14.75
N VAL A 313 -15.26 2.38 -13.97
CA VAL A 313 -14.64 3.17 -12.91
C VAL A 313 -13.30 3.65 -13.44
N ILE A 314 -13.14 4.96 -13.62
CA ILE A 314 -11.87 5.54 -14.05
C ILE A 314 -10.94 5.59 -12.85
N LEU A 315 -9.93 4.73 -12.88
CA LEU A 315 -8.86 4.70 -11.89
C LEU A 315 -7.77 5.67 -12.29
N GLU A 316 -7.21 6.38 -11.31
CA GLU A 316 -6.10 7.31 -11.48
C GLU A 316 -5.04 7.06 -10.41
N VAL A 317 -3.81 6.77 -10.85
CA VAL A 317 -2.65 6.55 -9.97
C VAL A 317 -1.48 7.36 -10.53
N GLY A 318 -1.17 8.49 -9.90
CA GLY A 318 -0.23 9.47 -10.45
C GLY A 318 -0.73 10.02 -11.79
N GLU A 319 0.07 9.92 -12.84
CA GLU A 319 -0.30 10.38 -14.18
C GLU A 319 -1.00 9.29 -15.04
N ARG A 320 -1.11 8.06 -14.53
CA ARG A 320 -1.68 6.94 -15.28
C ARG A 320 -3.15 6.76 -14.96
N LYS A 321 -3.91 6.33 -15.97
CA LYS A 321 -5.34 6.06 -15.85
C LYS A 321 -5.69 4.71 -16.49
N ALA A 322 -6.67 4.03 -15.89
CA ALA A 322 -7.33 2.86 -16.48
C ALA A 322 -8.83 2.92 -16.25
N ALA A 323 -9.62 2.40 -17.18
CA ALA A 323 -11.07 2.24 -17.03
C ALA A 323 -11.36 0.81 -16.58
N LEU A 324 -11.65 0.62 -15.29
CA LEU A 324 -12.07 -0.66 -14.73
C LEU A 324 -13.54 -0.91 -15.09
N ILE A 325 -13.78 -1.93 -15.90
CA ILE A 325 -15.12 -2.30 -16.35
C ILE A 325 -15.70 -3.32 -15.40
N VAL A 326 -16.86 -3.02 -14.83
CA VAL A 326 -17.59 -3.87 -13.89
C VAL A 326 -19.02 -4.08 -14.34
N ASP A 327 -19.76 -5.01 -13.76
CA ASP A 327 -21.14 -5.26 -14.15
C ASP A 327 -22.11 -4.26 -13.48
N ARG A 328 -21.80 -3.86 -12.22
CA ARG A 328 -22.67 -2.99 -11.40
C ARG A 328 -21.85 -2.11 -10.48
N LEU A 329 -22.37 -0.91 -10.20
CA LEU A 329 -21.94 -0.08 -9.07
C LEU A 329 -22.95 -0.28 -7.92
N LEU A 330 -22.45 -0.60 -6.74
CA LEU A 330 -23.26 -0.92 -5.56
C LEU A 330 -23.36 0.24 -4.56
N GLY A 331 -22.62 1.33 -4.81
CA GLY A 331 -22.56 2.51 -3.95
C GLY A 331 -21.21 2.68 -3.25
N GLN A 332 -21.15 3.65 -2.33
CA GLN A 332 -19.95 3.92 -1.54
C GLN A 332 -20.18 3.48 -0.10
N GLN A 333 -19.15 2.90 0.51
CA GLN A 333 -19.17 2.45 1.90
C GLN A 333 -17.81 2.65 2.54
N ASP A 334 -17.81 3.01 3.83
CA ASP A 334 -16.60 2.93 4.64
C ASP A 334 -16.35 1.46 4.99
N ILE A 335 -15.17 0.96 4.65
CA ILE A 335 -14.75 -0.43 4.89
C ILE A 335 -13.53 -0.46 5.78
N VAL A 336 -13.44 -1.48 6.61
CA VAL A 336 -12.21 -1.79 7.37
C VAL A 336 -11.34 -2.66 6.48
N VAL A 337 -10.12 -2.24 6.21
CA VAL A 337 -9.16 -3.06 5.46
C VAL A 337 -8.57 -4.08 6.43
N GLU A 338 -8.86 -5.36 6.21
CA GLU A 338 -8.20 -6.45 6.91
C GLU A 338 -7.07 -6.98 6.02
N PRO A 339 -5.80 -6.86 6.48
CA PRO A 339 -4.70 -7.53 5.80
C PRO A 339 -4.91 -9.04 5.86
N PHE A 340 -4.79 -9.72 4.74
CA PHE A 340 -4.89 -11.17 4.70
C PHE A 340 -3.67 -11.78 4.00
N GLU A 341 -3.27 -12.97 4.43
CA GLU A 341 -2.26 -13.73 3.72
C GLU A 341 -2.86 -14.26 2.41
N ALA A 342 -2.47 -13.66 1.29
CA ALA A 342 -2.94 -14.11 -0.01
C ALA A 342 -2.54 -15.57 -0.25
N PRO A 343 -3.48 -16.46 -0.59
CA PRO A 343 -3.17 -17.82 -0.98
C PRO A 343 -2.18 -17.86 -2.15
N ARG A 344 -1.37 -18.94 -2.25
CA ARG A 344 -0.47 -19.11 -3.39
C ARG A 344 -1.26 -19.13 -4.68
N GLY A 345 -0.89 -18.28 -5.63
CA GLY A 345 -1.56 -18.15 -6.93
C GLY A 345 -2.66 -17.09 -6.97
N MET A 346 -2.95 -16.41 -5.87
CA MET A 346 -3.89 -15.29 -5.89
C MET A 346 -3.31 -14.14 -6.73
N PRO A 347 -4.12 -13.51 -7.61
CA PRO A 347 -3.67 -12.38 -8.40
C PRO A 347 -3.20 -11.20 -7.56
N THR A 348 -2.13 -10.53 -8.01
CA THR A 348 -1.49 -9.41 -7.29
C THR A 348 -2.30 -8.11 -7.27
N PHE A 349 -3.41 -8.06 -8.00
CA PHE A 349 -4.31 -6.90 -8.00
C PHE A 349 -5.33 -6.91 -6.84
N PHE A 350 -5.26 -7.86 -5.92
CA PHE A 350 -5.99 -7.81 -4.66
C PHE A 350 -5.09 -7.26 -3.55
N GLY A 351 -5.52 -6.16 -2.93
CA GLY A 351 -4.78 -5.46 -1.87
C GLY A 351 -5.24 -5.79 -0.46
N GLY A 352 -6.31 -6.58 -0.29
CA GLY A 352 -6.87 -6.90 1.02
C GLY A 352 -8.27 -7.51 0.91
N ALA A 353 -8.89 -7.72 2.07
CA ALA A 353 -10.27 -8.16 2.20
C ALA A 353 -11.03 -7.28 3.20
N THR A 354 -12.34 -7.33 3.15
CA THR A 354 -13.23 -6.64 4.11
C THR A 354 -14.53 -7.41 4.26
N ILE A 355 -15.25 -7.14 5.35
CA ILE A 355 -16.63 -7.57 5.55
C ILE A 355 -17.52 -6.34 5.37
N LEU A 356 -18.47 -6.43 4.46
CA LEU A 356 -19.42 -5.36 4.18
C LEU A 356 -20.51 -5.23 5.25
N ALA A 357 -21.26 -4.12 5.23
CA ALA A 357 -22.34 -3.85 6.20
C ALA A 357 -23.43 -4.93 6.27
N ASP A 358 -23.62 -5.70 5.21
CA ASP A 358 -24.56 -6.82 5.17
C ASP A 358 -23.95 -8.16 5.59
N GLY A 359 -22.69 -8.16 6.03
CA GLY A 359 -21.95 -9.36 6.45
C GLY A 359 -21.29 -10.13 5.29
N ALA A 360 -21.45 -9.69 4.05
CA ALA A 360 -20.81 -10.34 2.91
C ALA A 360 -19.32 -10.00 2.83
N PRO A 361 -18.43 -10.96 2.51
CA PRO A 361 -17.04 -10.66 2.24
C PRO A 361 -16.88 -9.91 0.92
N ALA A 362 -15.88 -9.04 0.83
CA ALA A 362 -15.48 -8.39 -0.41
C ALA A 362 -13.94 -8.29 -0.48
N LEU A 363 -13.39 -8.50 -1.69
CA LEU A 363 -11.98 -8.29 -1.94
C LEU A 363 -11.71 -6.83 -2.33
N ILE A 364 -10.63 -6.29 -1.80
CA ILE A 364 -10.22 -4.91 -2.06
C ILE A 364 -9.25 -4.92 -3.25
N LEU A 365 -9.51 -4.09 -4.25
CA LEU A 365 -8.68 -3.99 -5.44
C LEU A 365 -7.51 -3.04 -5.22
N ASP A 366 -6.31 -3.45 -5.64
CA ASP A 366 -5.14 -2.58 -5.73
C ASP A 366 -5.17 -1.81 -7.05
N ALA A 367 -5.60 -0.56 -7.00
CA ALA A 367 -5.68 0.30 -8.18
C ALA A 367 -4.32 0.48 -8.88
N ALA A 368 -3.20 0.47 -8.13
CA ALA A 368 -1.87 0.63 -8.71
C ALA A 368 -1.43 -0.60 -9.53
N ALA A 369 -1.95 -1.78 -9.21
CA ALA A 369 -1.70 -2.99 -9.99
C ALA A 369 -2.59 -3.08 -11.25
N LEU A 370 -3.71 -2.32 -11.29
CA LEU A 370 -4.65 -2.30 -12.40
C LEU A 370 -4.38 -1.19 -13.44
N VAL A 371 -3.59 -0.17 -13.09
CA VAL A 371 -3.23 1.00 -13.90
C VAL A 371 -1.78 0.87 -14.37
#